data_0bd4ddef3bab7cb1429cd69041704b9c
#
_entry.id   0bd4ddef3bab7cb1429cd69041704b9c
#
_cell.length_a   1.000
_cell.length_b   1.000
_cell.length_c   1.000
_cell.angle_alpha   90.00
_cell.angle_beta   90.00
_cell.angle_gamma   90.00
#
_symmetry.space_group_name_H-M   'P 1'
#
loop_
_entity.id
_entity.type
_entity.pdbx_description
1 polymer ?
#
loop_
_entity_poly.entity_id
_entity_poly.type
_entity_poly.pdbx_seq_one_letter_code
_entity_poly.pdbx_strand_id
1 'polypeptide(L)'
;MQLEYLQFDPNHITKFPLFLIHGKEVILRNEIKDKIKTFISNESESNIIVLDQSNLNDLETIIKENISDDLFGQATTVIINHHKGTFPKAMTDFFADYDFPEDSDIKIIIDSTSEKINQNLKWIKKIKEICLQISCPSMKTLIDEKKWVRSKLDFLTSKEIDFLLDDLITANRGNLQSMNNDIKVI
;
A
#
# COMPACT_ATOMS: atom_id res chain seq x y z
N MET A 1 -7.62 10.70 -3.81
CA MET A 1 -6.60 11.43 -3.02
C MET A 1 -5.21 10.88 -3.32
N GLN A 2 -4.15 11.70 -3.27
CA GLN A 2 -2.76 11.24 -3.49
C GLN A 2 -1.89 11.67 -2.32
N LEU A 3 -1.02 10.77 -1.84
CA LEU A 3 -0.10 10.99 -0.73
C LEU A 3 1.29 10.43 -1.07
N GLU A 4 2.32 10.98 -0.46
CA GLU A 4 3.60 10.29 -0.29
C GLU A 4 3.53 9.36 0.92
N TYR A 5 4.35 8.31 0.92
CA TYR A 5 4.29 7.26 1.92
C TYR A 5 4.40 7.78 3.38
N LEU A 6 5.21 8.81 3.64
CA LEU A 6 5.36 9.44 4.97
C LEU A 6 4.08 10.16 5.46
N GLN A 7 3.18 10.51 4.56
CA GLN A 7 1.92 11.19 4.87
C GLN A 7 0.77 10.22 5.14
N PHE A 8 1.03 8.91 4.96
CA PHE A 8 0.01 7.90 5.19
C PHE A 8 -0.25 7.72 6.68
N ASP A 9 -1.51 7.93 7.06
CA ASP A 9 -2.03 7.72 8.41
C ASP A 9 -3.09 6.60 8.38
N PRO A 10 -3.10 5.65 9.34
CA PRO A 10 -4.13 4.62 9.42
C PRO A 10 -5.58 5.13 9.41
N ASN A 11 -5.84 6.35 9.87
CA ASN A 11 -7.16 6.97 9.78
C ASN A 11 -7.67 7.18 8.34
N HIS A 12 -6.79 7.09 7.34
CA HIS A 12 -7.22 7.07 5.94
C HIS A 12 -7.93 5.77 5.56
N ILE A 13 -7.68 4.66 6.29
CA ILE A 13 -8.20 3.33 5.94
C ILE A 13 -9.73 3.28 6.04
N THR A 14 -10.30 3.98 7.00
CA THR A 14 -11.76 4.05 7.16
C THR A 14 -12.46 4.81 6.05
N LYS A 15 -11.74 5.73 5.37
CA LYS A 15 -12.31 6.65 4.37
C LYS A 15 -12.28 6.11 2.94
N PHE A 16 -11.42 5.13 2.67
CA PHE A 16 -11.19 4.63 1.31
C PHE A 16 -11.35 3.11 1.25
N PRO A 17 -12.16 2.58 0.33
CA PRO A 17 -12.23 1.14 0.08
C PRO A 17 -11.07 0.64 -0.82
N LEU A 18 -10.41 1.54 -1.56
CA LEU A 18 -9.38 1.18 -2.54
C LEU A 18 -8.06 1.92 -2.28
N PHE A 19 -6.96 1.17 -2.31
CA PHE A 19 -5.60 1.68 -2.12
C PHE A 19 -4.75 1.32 -3.34
N LEU A 20 -4.14 2.30 -4.00
CA LEU A 20 -3.17 2.10 -5.06
C LEU A 20 -1.79 2.49 -4.51
N ILE A 21 -1.03 1.49 -4.07
CA ILE A 21 0.32 1.65 -3.56
C ILE A 21 1.27 1.45 -4.74
N HIS A 22 2.10 2.44 -5.05
CA HIS A 22 2.94 2.35 -6.23
C HIS A 22 4.34 2.94 -6.01
N GLY A 23 5.33 2.41 -6.73
CA GLY A 23 6.72 2.88 -6.66
C GLY A 23 7.73 1.75 -6.66
N LYS A 24 9.00 2.08 -6.78
CA LYS A 24 10.09 1.10 -6.84
C LYS A 24 10.48 0.54 -5.48
N GLU A 25 10.27 1.31 -4.40
CA GLU A 25 10.75 0.92 -3.09
C GLU A 25 9.84 -0.13 -2.44
N VAL A 26 10.34 -1.36 -2.42
CA VAL A 26 9.58 -2.53 -1.94
C VAL A 26 9.29 -2.43 -0.45
N ILE A 27 10.25 -1.95 0.35
CA ILE A 27 10.08 -1.83 1.80
C ILE A 27 8.94 -0.89 2.12
N LEU A 28 8.90 0.29 1.49
CA LEU A 28 7.84 1.26 1.74
C LEU A 28 6.47 0.73 1.34
N ARG A 29 6.37 0.04 0.20
CA ARG A 29 5.12 -0.57 -0.24
C ARG A 29 4.65 -1.67 0.72
N ASN A 30 5.57 -2.51 1.22
CA ASN A 30 5.24 -3.53 2.21
C ASN A 30 4.79 -2.91 3.53
N GLU A 31 5.46 -1.88 4.01
CA GLU A 31 5.07 -1.17 5.24
C GLU A 31 3.65 -0.60 5.17
N ILE A 32 3.28 0.02 4.05
CA ILE A 32 1.92 0.53 3.86
C ILE A 32 0.92 -0.63 3.83
N LYS A 33 1.21 -1.71 3.09
CA LYS A 33 0.34 -2.90 3.06
C LYS A 33 0.15 -3.49 4.45
N ASP A 34 1.23 -3.61 5.22
CA ASP A 34 1.16 -4.19 6.56
C ASP A 34 0.39 -3.29 7.54
N LYS A 35 0.55 -1.96 7.46
CA LYS A 35 -0.28 -1.01 8.23
C LYS A 35 -1.76 -1.17 7.90
N ILE A 36 -2.12 -1.29 6.62
CA ILE A 36 -3.52 -1.48 6.20
C ILE A 36 -4.04 -2.82 6.72
N LYS A 37 -3.32 -3.93 6.52
CA LYS A 37 -3.73 -5.25 6.99
C LYS A 37 -3.90 -5.29 8.52
N THR A 38 -2.94 -4.75 9.26
CA THR A 38 -3.00 -4.71 10.73
C THR A 38 -4.18 -3.91 11.22
N PHE A 39 -4.47 -2.77 10.61
CA PHE A 39 -5.62 -1.95 10.97
C PHE A 39 -6.93 -2.74 10.78
N ILE A 40 -7.11 -3.36 9.61
CA ILE A 40 -8.32 -4.14 9.30
C ILE A 40 -8.46 -5.35 10.26
N SER A 41 -7.37 -6.09 10.51
CA SER A 41 -7.38 -7.26 11.40
C SER A 41 -7.66 -6.91 12.87
N ASN A 42 -7.39 -5.69 13.29
CA ASN A 42 -7.71 -5.22 14.64
C ASN A 42 -9.20 -4.85 14.79
N GLU A 43 -9.89 -4.52 13.70
CA GLU A 43 -11.32 -4.16 13.73
C GLU A 43 -12.24 -5.37 13.56
N SER A 44 -11.81 -6.39 12.78
CA SER A 44 -12.62 -7.59 12.52
C SER A 44 -11.77 -8.77 12.07
N GLU A 45 -12.31 -10.00 12.18
CA GLU A 45 -11.75 -11.14 11.45
C GLU A 45 -11.77 -10.82 9.95
N SER A 46 -10.60 -10.90 9.29
CA SER A 46 -10.48 -10.54 7.89
C SER A 46 -10.01 -11.72 7.03
N ASN A 47 -10.69 -11.93 5.91
CA ASN A 47 -10.21 -12.83 4.85
C ASN A 47 -9.26 -12.07 3.92
N ILE A 48 -8.08 -12.63 3.63
CA ILE A 48 -7.10 -12.01 2.72
C ILE A 48 -6.98 -12.86 1.46
N ILE A 49 -7.33 -12.27 0.32
CA ILE A 49 -7.23 -12.89 -1.00
C ILE A 49 -6.12 -12.20 -1.78
N VAL A 50 -5.15 -12.97 -2.27
CA VAL A 50 -4.03 -12.43 -3.04
C VAL A 50 -4.18 -12.83 -4.52
N LEU A 51 -4.19 -11.83 -5.38
CA LEU A 51 -4.27 -11.99 -6.83
C LEU A 51 -2.97 -11.53 -7.49
N ASP A 52 -2.54 -12.27 -8.47
CA ASP A 52 -1.45 -11.93 -9.37
C ASP A 52 -1.92 -11.94 -10.83
N GLN A 53 -1.00 -11.77 -11.78
CA GLN A 53 -1.35 -11.72 -13.20
C GLN A 53 -2.01 -13.01 -13.73
N SER A 54 -1.82 -14.15 -13.07
CA SER A 54 -2.35 -15.45 -13.55
C SER A 54 -3.83 -15.63 -13.22
N ASN A 55 -4.31 -15.02 -12.14
CA ASN A 55 -5.69 -15.18 -11.65
C ASN A 55 -6.53 -13.89 -11.65
N LEU A 56 -6.03 -12.81 -12.25
CA LEU A 56 -6.78 -11.54 -12.35
C LEU A 56 -8.06 -11.62 -13.18
N ASN A 57 -8.21 -12.63 -14.02
CA ASN A 57 -9.46 -12.85 -14.77
C ASN A 57 -10.63 -13.18 -13.83
N ASP A 58 -10.36 -13.70 -12.65
CA ASP A 58 -11.35 -14.07 -11.65
C ASP A 58 -11.72 -12.91 -10.70
N LEU A 59 -11.07 -11.73 -10.88
CA LEU A 59 -11.22 -10.57 -9.99
C LEU A 59 -12.68 -10.18 -9.78
N GLU A 60 -13.46 -10.09 -10.86
CA GLU A 60 -14.87 -9.70 -10.79
C GLU A 60 -15.71 -10.72 -10.01
N THR A 61 -15.48 -12.01 -10.25
CA THR A 61 -16.17 -13.11 -9.56
C THR A 61 -15.81 -13.08 -8.06
N ILE A 62 -14.53 -13.00 -7.75
CA ILE A 62 -14.03 -12.95 -6.36
C ILE A 62 -14.64 -11.77 -5.59
N ILE A 63 -14.68 -10.59 -6.19
CA ILE A 63 -15.23 -9.41 -5.53
C ILE A 63 -16.75 -9.58 -5.33
N LYS A 64 -17.49 -10.04 -6.35
CA LYS A 64 -18.95 -10.22 -6.25
C LYS A 64 -19.33 -11.27 -5.23
N GLU A 65 -18.65 -12.40 -5.19
CA GLU A 65 -18.88 -13.47 -4.22
C GLU A 65 -18.66 -12.97 -2.79
N ASN A 66 -17.57 -12.25 -2.53
CA ASN A 66 -17.25 -11.75 -1.19
C ASN A 66 -18.11 -10.55 -0.75
N ILE A 67 -18.74 -9.82 -1.66
CA ILE A 67 -19.76 -8.80 -1.31
C ILE A 67 -21.07 -9.46 -0.92
N SER A 68 -21.43 -10.60 -1.57
CA SER A 68 -22.73 -11.26 -1.33
C SER A 68 -22.73 -12.17 -0.11
N ASP A 69 -21.58 -12.70 0.30
CA ASP A 69 -21.45 -13.67 1.39
C ASP A 69 -21.30 -13.04 2.78
N ASP A 70 -21.39 -11.72 2.89
CA ASP A 70 -21.19 -10.98 4.15
C ASP A 70 -22.35 -11.14 5.18
N LEU A 71 -22.98 -12.30 5.19
CA LEU A 71 -23.95 -12.67 6.23
C LEU A 71 -23.32 -12.83 7.63
N PHE A 72 -21.98 -12.85 7.72
CA PHE A 72 -21.22 -13.06 8.96
C PHE A 72 -20.35 -11.86 9.37
N GLY A 73 -20.36 -10.74 8.62
CA GLY A 73 -19.62 -9.53 8.96
C GLY A 73 -18.09 -9.69 8.92
N GLN A 74 -17.57 -10.58 8.08
CA GLN A 74 -16.11 -10.73 7.89
C GLN A 74 -15.62 -9.75 6.84
N ALA A 75 -14.71 -8.84 7.23
CA ALA A 75 -14.06 -7.95 6.29
C ALA A 75 -13.18 -8.73 5.29
N THR A 76 -13.27 -8.42 4.00
CA THR A 76 -12.42 -9.05 2.99
C THR A 76 -11.40 -8.06 2.43
N THR A 77 -10.12 -8.45 2.44
CA THR A 77 -9.04 -7.68 1.83
C THR A 77 -8.52 -8.38 0.58
N VAL A 78 -8.69 -7.76 -0.58
CA VAL A 78 -8.16 -8.26 -1.85
C VAL A 78 -6.86 -7.53 -2.18
N ILE A 79 -5.77 -8.25 -2.34
CA ILE A 79 -4.45 -7.71 -2.69
C ILE A 79 -4.14 -8.09 -4.13
N ILE A 80 -3.99 -7.09 -5.00
CA ILE A 80 -3.64 -7.27 -6.41
C ILE A 80 -2.17 -6.91 -6.60
N ASN A 81 -1.33 -7.87 -6.94
CA ASN A 81 0.09 -7.64 -7.19
C ASN A 81 0.35 -7.35 -8.68
N HIS A 82 0.86 -6.15 -8.96
CA HIS A 82 1.29 -5.72 -10.29
C HIS A 82 2.79 -5.47 -10.33
N HIS A 83 3.56 -6.41 -10.89
CA HIS A 83 5.02 -6.38 -10.80
C HIS A 83 5.72 -5.55 -11.87
N LYS A 84 5.20 -5.48 -13.11
CA LYS A 84 5.76 -4.63 -14.18
C LYS A 84 4.88 -4.56 -15.43
N GLY A 85 5.18 -3.59 -16.27
CA GLY A 85 4.51 -3.40 -17.56
C GLY A 85 3.25 -2.55 -17.46
N THR A 86 2.34 -2.75 -18.40
CA THR A 86 1.01 -2.14 -18.38
C THR A 86 0.10 -2.89 -17.44
N PHE A 87 -0.82 -2.18 -16.81
CA PHE A 87 -1.84 -2.81 -15.98
C PHE A 87 -2.66 -3.81 -16.82
N PRO A 88 -2.92 -5.02 -16.29
CA PRO A 88 -3.68 -6.03 -17.01
C PRO A 88 -5.06 -5.53 -17.41
N LYS A 89 -5.50 -5.90 -18.63
CA LYS A 89 -6.77 -5.43 -19.19
C LYS A 89 -7.96 -5.83 -18.31
N ALA A 90 -7.99 -7.08 -17.84
CA ALA A 90 -9.05 -7.56 -16.94
C ALA A 90 -9.23 -6.64 -15.71
N MET A 91 -8.13 -6.24 -15.06
CA MET A 91 -8.16 -5.32 -13.93
C MET A 91 -8.64 -3.92 -14.34
N THR A 92 -8.09 -3.37 -15.44
CA THR A 92 -8.44 -2.01 -15.87
C THR A 92 -9.87 -1.87 -16.35
N ASP A 93 -10.40 -2.89 -17.03
CA ASP A 93 -11.79 -2.93 -17.47
C ASP A 93 -12.72 -3.06 -16.25
N PHE A 94 -12.40 -3.95 -15.32
CA PHE A 94 -13.16 -4.07 -14.07
C PHE A 94 -13.26 -2.73 -13.35
N PHE A 95 -12.14 -2.06 -13.03
CA PHE A 95 -12.16 -0.79 -12.31
C PHE A 95 -12.73 0.39 -13.14
N ALA A 96 -12.81 0.26 -14.46
CA ALA A 96 -13.42 1.28 -15.31
C ALA A 96 -14.95 1.24 -15.28
N ASP A 97 -15.54 0.06 -15.04
CA ASP A 97 -16.96 -0.20 -15.20
C ASP A 97 -17.66 -0.60 -13.90
N TYR A 98 -16.91 -1.02 -12.86
CA TYR A 98 -17.47 -1.44 -11.59
C TYR A 98 -17.80 -0.26 -10.67
N ASP A 99 -19.02 -0.27 -10.12
CA ASP A 99 -19.46 0.68 -9.10
C ASP A 99 -19.37 0.02 -7.72
N PHE A 100 -18.48 0.56 -6.88
CA PHE A 100 -18.27 0.07 -5.52
C PHE A 100 -19.46 0.45 -4.64
N PRO A 101 -20.08 -0.49 -3.88
CA PRO A 101 -21.06 -0.16 -2.89
C PRO A 101 -20.47 0.74 -1.79
N GLU A 102 -21.22 1.74 -1.33
CA GLU A 102 -20.77 2.68 -0.28
C GLU A 102 -20.50 1.96 1.06
N ASP A 103 -21.28 0.94 1.38
CA ASP A 103 -21.23 0.21 2.65
C ASP A 103 -20.49 -1.14 2.53
N SER A 104 -19.54 -1.25 1.59
CA SER A 104 -18.79 -2.51 1.39
C SER A 104 -17.65 -2.66 2.40
N ASP A 105 -17.63 -3.78 3.13
CA ASP A 105 -16.51 -4.17 4.01
C ASP A 105 -15.30 -4.71 3.24
N ILE A 106 -15.34 -4.64 1.90
CA ILE A 106 -14.20 -5.02 1.07
C ILE A 106 -13.21 -3.88 0.99
N LYS A 107 -11.95 -4.21 1.29
CA LYS A 107 -10.80 -3.35 1.01
C LYS A 107 -9.95 -3.93 -0.11
N ILE A 108 -9.59 -3.12 -1.09
CA ILE A 108 -8.76 -3.54 -2.22
C ILE A 108 -7.43 -2.80 -2.18
N ILE A 109 -6.33 -3.55 -2.25
CA ILE A 109 -4.97 -3.03 -2.29
C ILE A 109 -4.35 -3.40 -3.64
N ILE A 110 -4.06 -2.43 -4.48
CA ILE A 110 -3.27 -2.61 -5.70
C ILE A 110 -1.82 -2.26 -5.38
N ASP A 111 -0.95 -3.26 -5.34
CA ASP A 111 0.50 -3.09 -5.11
C ASP A 111 1.23 -3.09 -6.45
N SER A 112 1.73 -1.93 -6.87
CA SER A 112 2.37 -1.74 -8.17
C SER A 112 3.82 -1.28 -8.06
N THR A 113 4.70 -1.89 -8.88
CA THR A 113 6.09 -1.43 -9.04
C THR A 113 6.23 -0.21 -9.96
N SER A 114 5.14 0.30 -10.52
CA SER A 114 5.16 1.48 -11.40
C SER A 114 5.57 2.73 -10.63
N GLU A 115 6.57 3.46 -11.13
CA GLU A 115 7.01 4.72 -10.48
C GLU A 115 5.96 5.83 -10.62
N LYS A 116 5.27 5.85 -11.75
CA LYS A 116 4.26 6.87 -12.07
C LYS A 116 2.98 6.23 -12.53
N ILE A 117 1.87 6.76 -12.07
CA ILE A 117 0.53 6.36 -12.51
C ILE A 117 0.00 7.43 -13.47
N ASN A 118 -0.37 7.00 -14.68
CA ASN A 118 -0.99 7.90 -15.65
C ASN A 118 -2.42 8.24 -15.22
N GLN A 119 -2.61 9.46 -14.72
CA GLN A 119 -3.89 9.96 -14.21
C GLN A 119 -4.97 10.13 -15.30
N ASN A 120 -4.60 10.02 -16.57
CA ASN A 120 -5.55 10.15 -17.70
C ASN A 120 -6.24 8.83 -18.08
N LEU A 121 -5.81 7.71 -17.55
CA LEU A 121 -6.44 6.41 -17.80
C LEU A 121 -7.90 6.41 -17.31
N LYS A 122 -8.80 5.78 -18.09
CA LYS A 122 -10.25 5.71 -17.80
C LYS A 122 -10.51 5.16 -16.40
N TRP A 123 -9.89 4.02 -16.06
CA TRP A 123 -10.07 3.36 -14.78
C TRP A 123 -9.53 4.21 -13.59
N ILE A 124 -8.40 4.91 -13.75
CA ILE A 124 -7.87 5.81 -12.70
C ILE A 124 -8.83 6.98 -12.44
N LYS A 125 -9.41 7.55 -13.51
CA LYS A 125 -10.40 8.62 -13.37
C LYS A 125 -11.67 8.13 -12.66
N LYS A 126 -12.11 6.91 -12.96
CA LYS A 126 -13.31 6.31 -12.37
C LYS A 126 -13.14 6.09 -10.86
N ILE A 127 -11.99 5.53 -10.43
CA ILE A 127 -11.76 5.23 -9.01
C ILE A 127 -11.26 6.42 -8.18
N LYS A 128 -11.10 7.60 -8.76
CA LYS A 128 -10.41 8.76 -8.16
C LYS A 128 -10.96 9.15 -6.79
N GLU A 129 -12.27 9.13 -6.63
CA GLU A 129 -12.94 9.57 -5.39
C GLU A 129 -12.86 8.52 -4.27
N ILE A 130 -12.82 7.24 -4.63
CA ILE A 130 -12.82 6.11 -3.71
C ILE A 130 -11.41 5.52 -3.46
N CYS A 131 -10.40 6.04 -4.15
CA CYS A 131 -9.03 5.51 -4.12
C CYS A 131 -8.06 6.47 -3.43
N LEU A 132 -7.32 5.92 -2.47
CA LEU A 132 -6.11 6.55 -1.94
C LEU A 132 -4.89 6.04 -2.71
N GLN A 133 -4.23 6.91 -3.46
CA GLN A 133 -2.98 6.61 -4.14
C GLN A 133 -1.81 6.97 -3.23
N ILE A 134 -0.88 6.03 -3.01
CA ILE A 134 0.26 6.21 -2.11
C ILE A 134 1.53 5.94 -2.90
N SER A 135 2.37 6.96 -3.05
CA SER A 135 3.64 6.83 -3.74
C SER A 135 4.77 6.39 -2.80
N CYS A 136 5.50 5.37 -3.25
CA CYS A 136 6.65 4.79 -2.56
C CYS A 136 7.90 4.89 -3.47
N PRO A 137 8.45 6.10 -3.67
CA PRO A 137 9.56 6.33 -4.58
C PRO A 137 10.84 5.66 -4.08
N SER A 138 11.77 5.38 -4.99
CA SER A 138 13.11 4.93 -4.60
C SER A 138 13.81 6.00 -3.75
N MET A 139 14.41 5.59 -2.66
CA MET A 139 15.27 6.41 -1.82
C MET A 139 16.63 6.61 -2.51
N LYS A 140 16.78 7.70 -3.26
CA LYS A 140 17.97 7.95 -4.08
C LYS A 140 18.97 8.88 -3.42
N THR A 141 18.55 9.63 -2.43
CA THR A 141 19.39 10.64 -1.78
C THR A 141 19.58 10.33 -0.30
N LEU A 142 20.69 10.77 0.24
CA LEU A 142 20.96 10.71 1.68
C LEU A 142 19.87 11.43 2.50
N ILE A 143 19.28 12.47 1.93
CA ILE A 143 18.19 13.22 2.57
C ILE A 143 16.94 12.34 2.73
N ASP A 144 16.61 11.55 1.68
CA ASP A 144 15.47 10.65 1.73
C ASP A 144 15.69 9.54 2.75
N GLU A 145 16.89 8.93 2.77
CA GLU A 145 17.28 7.92 3.76
C GLU A 145 17.19 8.49 5.18
N LYS A 146 17.75 9.68 5.42
CA LYS A 146 17.68 10.35 6.73
C LYS A 146 16.24 10.61 7.19
N LYS A 147 15.36 11.06 6.30
CA LYS A 147 13.95 11.28 6.61
C LYS A 147 13.25 9.97 6.99
N TRP A 148 13.51 8.91 6.25
CA TRP A 148 12.93 7.61 6.51
C TRP A 148 13.42 7.03 7.84
N VAL A 149 14.74 7.04 8.12
CA VAL A 149 15.29 6.58 9.42
C VAL A 149 14.69 7.35 10.57
N ARG A 150 14.60 8.68 10.48
CA ARG A 150 13.98 9.52 11.53
C ARG A 150 12.53 9.12 11.78
N SER A 151 11.77 8.80 10.73
CA SER A 151 10.38 8.36 10.87
C SER A 151 10.22 6.98 11.51
N LYS A 152 11.31 6.20 11.57
CA LYS A 152 11.35 4.89 12.23
C LYS A 152 11.81 4.93 13.68
N LEU A 153 12.56 5.96 14.03
CA LEU A 153 13.13 6.17 15.36
C LEU A 153 12.33 7.21 16.16
N ASP A 154 11.05 7.44 15.81
CA ASP A 154 10.19 8.45 16.45
C ASP A 154 9.92 8.19 17.96
N PHE A 155 10.23 6.97 18.42
CA PHE A 155 10.19 6.59 19.84
C PHE A 155 11.42 7.05 20.64
N LEU A 156 12.47 7.55 19.96
CA LEU A 156 13.70 8.06 20.57
C LEU A 156 13.68 9.60 20.66
N THR A 157 14.50 10.15 21.55
CA THR A 157 14.74 11.60 21.59
C THR A 157 15.56 12.07 20.39
N SER A 158 15.43 13.35 20.02
CA SER A 158 16.17 13.92 18.87
C SER A 158 17.69 13.74 19.00
N LYS A 159 18.24 13.79 20.22
CA LYS A 159 19.68 13.58 20.46
C LYS A 159 20.11 12.14 20.20
N GLU A 160 19.30 11.17 20.62
CA GLU A 160 19.57 9.76 20.38
C GLU A 160 19.47 9.44 18.89
N ILE A 161 18.45 10.01 18.21
CA ILE A 161 18.31 9.86 16.75
C ILE A 161 19.55 10.43 16.02
N ASP A 162 19.98 11.64 16.37
CA ASP A 162 21.13 12.28 15.71
C ASP A 162 22.42 11.48 15.96
N PHE A 163 22.59 10.84 17.10
CA PHE A 163 23.72 9.97 17.38
C PHE A 163 23.73 8.69 16.54
N LEU A 164 22.56 8.03 16.37
CA LEU A 164 22.44 6.76 15.65
C LEU A 164 22.35 6.93 14.13
N LEU A 165 21.85 8.07 13.67
CA LEU A 165 21.44 8.28 12.27
C LEU A 165 22.59 8.09 11.27
N ASP A 166 23.74 8.71 11.56
CA ASP A 166 24.87 8.67 10.65
C ASP A 166 25.53 7.28 10.61
N ASP A 167 25.56 6.57 11.75
CA ASP A 167 26.07 5.20 11.83
C ASP A 167 25.16 4.22 11.06
N LEU A 168 23.84 4.27 11.28
CA LEU A 168 22.87 3.45 10.57
C LEU A 168 22.96 3.63 9.04
N ILE A 169 23.04 4.88 8.60
CA ILE A 169 23.12 5.19 7.16
C ILE A 169 24.46 4.77 6.59
N THR A 170 25.56 5.01 7.29
CA THR A 170 26.90 4.64 6.81
C THR A 170 27.06 3.13 6.68
N ALA A 171 26.57 2.38 7.65
CA ALA A 171 26.61 0.92 7.65
C ALA A 171 25.72 0.28 6.56
N ASN A 172 24.62 0.94 6.19
CA ASN A 172 23.58 0.36 5.35
C ASN A 172 23.28 1.15 4.06
N ARG A 173 24.15 2.04 3.64
CA ARG A 173 23.91 2.96 2.54
C ARG A 173 23.37 2.28 1.27
N GLY A 174 22.19 2.73 0.81
CA GLY A 174 21.51 2.18 -0.35
C GLY A 174 20.83 0.82 -0.11
N ASN A 175 20.85 0.29 1.11
CA ASN A 175 20.20 -0.97 1.47
C ASN A 175 19.19 -0.75 2.61
N LEU A 176 17.99 -0.29 2.26
CA LEU A 176 16.92 -0.03 3.22
C LEU A 176 16.49 -1.30 3.97
N GLN A 177 16.60 -2.49 3.35
CA GLN A 177 16.24 -3.74 4.03
C GLN A 177 17.18 -4.04 5.20
N SER A 178 18.49 -3.89 5.00
CA SER A 178 19.48 -4.05 6.07
C SER A 178 19.28 -2.99 7.15
N MET A 179 19.11 -1.73 6.74
CA MET A 179 18.84 -0.62 7.65
C MET A 179 17.57 -0.83 8.49
N ASN A 180 16.49 -1.34 7.88
CA ASN A 180 15.27 -1.66 8.60
C ASN A 180 15.44 -2.81 9.62
N ASN A 181 16.31 -3.78 9.29
CA ASN A 181 16.62 -4.86 10.23
C ASN A 181 17.42 -4.33 11.43
N ASP A 182 18.39 -3.45 11.19
CA ASP A 182 19.17 -2.84 12.28
C ASP A 182 18.31 -1.97 13.19
N ILE A 183 17.38 -1.19 12.60
CA ILE A 183 16.43 -0.37 13.38
C ILE A 183 15.55 -1.22 14.30
N LYS A 184 15.15 -2.43 13.87
CA LYS A 184 14.30 -3.32 14.67
C LYS A 184 14.98 -3.90 15.91
N VAL A 185 16.30 -3.82 16.03
CA VAL A 185 17.05 -4.34 17.17
C VAL A 185 17.50 -3.22 18.13
N ILE A 186 17.18 -1.97 17.82
CA ILE A 186 17.35 -0.81 18.69
C ILE A 186 16.15 -0.69 19.64
#